data_abb7915bd54d6bca26772020dca69424
#
_entry.id   abb7915bd54d6bca26772020dca69424
#
_cell.length_a   1.000
_cell.length_b   1.000
_cell.length_c   1.000
_cell.angle_alpha   90.00
_cell.angle_beta   90.00
_cell.angle_gamma   90.00
#
_symmetry.space_group_name_H-M   'P 1'
#
loop_
_entity.id
_entity.type
_entity.pdbx_description
1 polymer ?
#
loop_
_entity_poly.entity_id
_entity_poly.type
_entity_poly.pdbx_seq_one_letter_code
_entity_poly.pdbx_strand_id
1 'polypeptide(L)'
;MSATSEVTSTGGASRLERLFRLIATVWCGSQWAIGYIVAPTLFVVLESRTMAGTVAGRLFHTQAWLSLVCGVLLVWLATALIARTSDARAARCYRGLRWLAVAMMVCVLVSWFGLQPFMADLRAQAQASGVEIGQSPFAARFGMLHGISSGIYLLQSLLGIALIWRQPVRG
;
A
#
# COMPACT_ATOMS: atom_id res chain seq x y z
N MET A 1 -31.19 -31.79 17.96
CA MET A 1 -30.22 -30.79 18.55
C MET A 1 -29.15 -30.34 17.56
N SER A 2 -29.51 -29.97 16.30
CA SER A 2 -28.51 -29.63 15.26
C SER A 2 -28.63 -28.23 14.67
N ALA A 3 -29.53 -27.39 15.14
CA ALA A 3 -29.78 -26.06 14.56
C ALA A 3 -28.88 -24.91 15.10
N THR A 4 -28.22 -25.11 16.24
CA THR A 4 -27.44 -24.04 16.91
C THR A 4 -25.99 -23.90 16.40
N SER A 5 -25.43 -24.93 15.78
CA SER A 5 -24.05 -24.89 15.27
C SER A 5 -23.90 -24.24 13.88
N GLU A 6 -24.95 -24.23 13.04
CA GLU A 6 -24.90 -23.57 11.73
C GLU A 6 -24.98 -22.05 11.80
N VAL A 7 -25.77 -21.51 12.76
CA VAL A 7 -25.95 -20.06 12.92
C VAL A 7 -24.67 -19.36 13.37
N THR A 8 -23.82 -20.02 14.15
CA THR A 8 -22.53 -19.44 14.61
C THR A 8 -21.45 -19.41 13.51
N SER A 9 -21.47 -20.36 12.58
CA SER A 9 -20.44 -20.40 11.51
C SER A 9 -20.67 -19.34 10.42
N THR A 10 -21.92 -19.06 10.07
CA THR A 10 -22.27 -18.01 9.08
C THR A 10 -22.00 -16.60 9.60
N GLY A 11 -22.23 -16.35 10.90
CA GLY A 11 -21.94 -15.07 11.54
C GLY A 11 -20.44 -14.73 11.58
N GLY A 12 -19.58 -15.72 11.76
CA GLY A 12 -18.13 -15.56 11.81
C GLY A 12 -17.52 -15.19 10.44
N ALA A 13 -17.94 -15.88 9.38
CA ALA A 13 -17.48 -15.61 8.03
C ALA A 13 -17.88 -14.20 7.55
N SER A 14 -19.09 -13.74 7.85
CA SER A 14 -19.56 -12.42 7.50
C SER A 14 -18.80 -11.28 8.23
N ARG A 15 -18.35 -11.52 9.46
CA ARG A 15 -17.51 -10.56 10.22
C ARG A 15 -16.10 -10.44 9.64
N LEU A 16 -15.46 -11.56 9.28
CA LEU A 16 -14.13 -11.57 8.66
C LEU A 16 -14.16 -10.91 7.29
N GLU A 17 -15.21 -11.12 6.50
CA GLU A 17 -15.38 -10.45 5.20
C GLU A 17 -15.52 -8.93 5.34
N ARG A 18 -16.29 -8.47 6.32
CA ARG A 18 -16.43 -7.03 6.61
C ARG A 18 -15.11 -6.43 7.03
N LEU A 19 -14.37 -7.10 7.89
CA LEU A 19 -13.06 -6.65 8.35
C LEU A 19 -12.05 -6.62 7.18
N PHE A 20 -12.06 -7.64 6.32
CA PHE A 20 -11.23 -7.66 5.10
C PHE A 20 -11.51 -6.45 4.21
N ARG A 21 -12.79 -6.15 3.95
CA ARG A 21 -13.17 -4.97 3.14
C ARG A 21 -12.71 -3.67 3.78
N LEU A 22 -12.95 -3.51 5.07
CA LEU A 22 -12.55 -2.31 5.80
C LEU A 22 -11.03 -2.07 5.71
N ILE A 23 -10.22 -3.09 5.99
CA ILE A 23 -8.76 -2.97 5.95
C ILE A 23 -8.28 -2.70 4.52
N ALA A 24 -8.84 -3.37 3.51
CA ALA A 24 -8.51 -3.11 2.11
C ALA A 24 -8.84 -1.66 1.71
N THR A 25 -9.99 -1.14 2.12
CA THR A 25 -10.41 0.25 1.85
C THR A 25 -9.50 1.25 2.54
N VAL A 26 -9.17 1.03 3.81
CA VAL A 26 -8.24 1.90 4.56
C VAL A 26 -6.87 1.91 3.90
N TRP A 27 -6.34 0.75 3.53
CA TRP A 27 -5.03 0.66 2.88
C TRP A 27 -5.01 1.38 1.54
N CYS A 28 -5.92 1.04 0.63
CA CYS A 28 -5.95 1.64 -0.71
C CYS A 28 -6.30 3.14 -0.65
N GLY A 29 -7.27 3.52 0.18
CA GLY A 29 -7.69 4.91 0.34
C GLY A 29 -6.58 5.80 0.90
N SER A 30 -5.87 5.36 1.95
CA SER A 30 -4.73 6.11 2.50
C SER A 30 -3.59 6.25 1.49
N GLN A 31 -3.29 5.18 0.74
CA GLN A 31 -2.28 5.22 -0.31
C GLN A 31 -2.64 6.25 -1.38
N TRP A 32 -3.84 6.20 -1.92
CA TRP A 32 -4.26 7.15 -2.97
C TRP A 32 -4.32 8.59 -2.46
N ALA A 33 -4.81 8.80 -1.25
CA ALA A 33 -4.85 10.13 -0.63
C ALA A 33 -3.44 10.73 -0.49
N ILE A 34 -2.49 9.96 0.06
CA ILE A 34 -1.13 10.46 0.26
C ILE A 34 -0.42 10.70 -1.07
N GLY A 35 -0.48 9.75 -2.01
CA GLY A 35 0.28 9.84 -3.25
C GLY A 35 -0.26 10.82 -4.27
N TYR A 36 -1.58 10.92 -4.40
CA TYR A 36 -2.19 11.71 -5.48
C TYR A 36 -2.80 13.04 -5.02
N ILE A 37 -3.00 13.22 -3.72
CA ILE A 37 -3.55 14.46 -3.16
C ILE A 37 -2.51 15.15 -2.27
N VAL A 38 -2.10 14.50 -1.19
CA VAL A 38 -1.27 15.16 -0.16
C VAL A 38 0.11 15.50 -0.69
N ALA A 39 0.83 14.54 -1.28
CA ALA A 39 2.19 14.78 -1.76
C ALA A 39 2.25 15.88 -2.83
N PRO A 40 1.44 15.89 -3.91
CA PRO A 40 1.44 17.01 -4.86
C PRO A 40 1.10 18.35 -4.20
N THR A 41 0.12 18.38 -3.29
CA THR A 41 -0.28 19.60 -2.58
C THR A 41 0.88 20.18 -1.77
N LEU A 42 1.71 19.36 -1.11
CA LEU A 42 2.87 19.84 -0.37
C LEU A 42 3.85 20.62 -1.27
N PHE A 43 4.08 20.14 -2.51
CA PHE A 43 4.98 20.81 -3.46
C PHE A 43 4.40 22.08 -4.09
N VAL A 44 3.09 22.29 -3.99
CA VAL A 44 2.42 23.53 -4.44
C VAL A 44 2.37 24.56 -3.31
N VAL A 45 2.11 24.12 -2.07
CA VAL A 45 1.86 25.02 -0.93
C VAL A 45 3.15 25.44 -0.21
N LEU A 46 4.15 24.58 -0.14
CA LEU A 46 5.40 24.88 0.56
C LEU A 46 6.39 25.59 -0.37
N GLU A 47 6.92 26.72 0.09
CA GLU A 47 7.92 27.52 -0.66
C GLU A 47 9.21 26.74 -0.93
N SER A 48 9.65 25.91 0.02
CA SER A 48 10.86 25.09 -0.08
C SER A 48 10.56 23.70 -0.59
N ARG A 49 11.08 23.35 -1.77
CA ARG A 49 11.02 21.99 -2.33
C ARG A 49 11.70 20.96 -1.43
N THR A 50 12.76 21.35 -0.74
CA THR A 50 13.48 20.51 0.22
C THR A 50 12.59 20.18 1.42
N MET A 51 11.87 21.17 1.95
CA MET A 51 10.91 20.96 3.03
C MET A 51 9.74 20.07 2.57
N ALA A 52 9.14 20.35 1.41
CA ALA A 52 8.08 19.53 0.83
C ALA A 52 8.52 18.07 0.69
N GLY A 53 9.71 17.82 0.15
CA GLY A 53 10.29 16.49 -0.01
C GLY A 53 10.55 15.78 1.32
N THR A 54 10.95 16.53 2.35
CA THR A 54 11.18 15.97 3.70
C THR A 54 9.86 15.53 4.35
N VAL A 55 8.84 16.39 4.28
CA VAL A 55 7.50 16.08 4.82
C VAL A 55 6.87 14.91 4.06
N ALA A 56 6.91 14.95 2.72
CA ALA A 56 6.43 13.85 1.88
C ALA A 56 7.15 12.52 2.23
N GLY A 57 8.46 12.56 2.41
CA GLY A 57 9.25 11.38 2.81
C GLY A 57 8.78 10.77 4.14
N ARG A 58 8.46 11.59 5.15
CA ARG A 58 7.91 11.12 6.43
C ARG A 58 6.51 10.52 6.27
N LEU A 59 5.66 11.13 5.44
CA LEU A 59 4.33 10.58 5.16
C LEU A 59 4.41 9.22 4.46
N PHE A 60 5.27 9.08 3.45
CA PHE A 60 5.50 7.81 2.79
C PHE A 60 6.11 6.74 3.71
N HIS A 61 6.95 7.16 4.67
CA HIS A 61 7.44 6.26 5.72
C HIS A 61 6.30 5.70 6.57
N THR A 62 5.45 6.56 7.09
CA THR A 62 4.28 6.15 7.88
C THR A 62 3.34 5.27 7.05
N GLN A 63 3.12 5.64 5.77
CA GLN A 63 2.32 4.86 4.85
C GLN A 63 2.90 3.46 4.58
N ALA A 64 4.22 3.32 4.51
CA ALA A 64 4.87 2.03 4.31
C ALA A 64 4.58 1.08 5.49
N TRP A 65 4.69 1.55 6.72
CA TRP A 65 4.34 0.78 7.92
C TRP A 65 2.85 0.39 7.95
N LEU A 66 1.96 1.34 7.67
CA LEU A 66 0.53 1.07 7.55
C LEU A 66 0.26 -0.01 6.49
N SER A 67 0.93 0.09 5.33
CA SER A 67 0.81 -0.87 4.24
C SER A 67 1.25 -2.28 4.65
N LEU A 68 2.35 -2.42 5.38
CA LEU A 68 2.81 -3.71 5.87
C LEU A 68 1.83 -4.32 6.86
N VAL A 69 1.33 -3.54 7.82
CA VAL A 69 0.34 -4.00 8.79
C VAL A 69 -0.95 -4.43 8.08
N CYS A 70 -1.50 -3.59 7.21
CA CYS A 70 -2.71 -3.92 6.44
C CYS A 70 -2.50 -5.15 5.56
N GLY A 71 -1.35 -5.25 4.89
CA GLY A 71 -1.02 -6.37 4.03
C GLY A 71 -0.97 -7.70 4.79
N VAL A 72 -0.27 -7.74 5.93
CA VAL A 72 -0.21 -8.93 6.81
C VAL A 72 -1.61 -9.33 7.28
N LEU A 73 -2.42 -8.36 7.73
CA LEU A 73 -3.78 -8.62 8.17
C LEU A 73 -4.66 -9.15 7.03
N LEU A 74 -4.55 -8.59 5.81
CA LEU A 74 -5.32 -9.07 4.65
C LEU A 74 -4.91 -10.48 4.23
N VAL A 75 -3.61 -10.80 4.24
CA VAL A 75 -3.12 -12.16 3.95
C VAL A 75 -3.64 -13.16 4.98
N TRP A 76 -3.62 -12.80 6.26
CA TRP A 76 -4.15 -13.62 7.34
C TRP A 76 -5.67 -13.82 7.21
N LEU A 77 -6.42 -12.73 7.01
CA LEU A 77 -7.88 -12.78 6.83
C LEU A 77 -8.29 -13.60 5.61
N ALA A 78 -7.61 -13.41 4.47
CA ALA A 78 -7.86 -14.20 3.27
C ALA A 78 -7.62 -15.70 3.52
N THR A 79 -6.56 -16.05 4.24
CA THR A 79 -6.25 -17.44 4.60
C THR A 79 -7.31 -18.02 5.53
N ALA A 80 -7.76 -17.26 6.53
CA ALA A 80 -8.84 -17.67 7.42
C ALA A 80 -10.19 -17.86 6.70
N LEU A 81 -10.49 -17.00 5.72
CA LEU A 81 -11.68 -17.09 4.88
C LEU A 81 -11.63 -18.31 3.96
N ILE A 82 -10.47 -18.61 3.37
CA ILE A 82 -10.26 -19.83 2.55
C ILE A 82 -10.52 -21.10 3.40
N ALA A 83 -10.02 -21.13 4.63
CA ALA A 83 -10.16 -22.29 5.51
C ALA A 83 -11.60 -22.51 5.99
N ARG A 84 -12.43 -21.46 6.01
CA ARG A 84 -13.80 -21.50 6.53
C ARG A 84 -14.88 -21.61 5.46
N THR A 85 -14.54 -21.50 4.18
CA THR A 85 -15.52 -21.63 3.09
C THR A 85 -15.50 -23.02 2.50
N SER A 86 -16.68 -23.60 2.30
CA SER A 86 -16.89 -24.83 1.53
C SER A 86 -17.08 -24.56 0.03
N ASP A 87 -17.35 -23.31 -0.35
CA ASP A 87 -17.51 -22.94 -1.76
C ASP A 87 -16.15 -22.78 -2.46
N ALA A 88 -15.90 -23.64 -3.43
CA ALA A 88 -14.68 -23.63 -4.24
C ALA A 88 -14.49 -22.33 -5.03
N ARG A 89 -15.57 -21.64 -5.41
CA ARG A 89 -15.51 -20.36 -6.13
C ARG A 89 -15.05 -19.24 -5.20
N ALA A 90 -15.64 -19.15 -4.01
CA ALA A 90 -15.22 -18.21 -2.98
C ALA A 90 -13.78 -18.44 -2.56
N ALA A 91 -13.35 -19.68 -2.36
CA ALA A 91 -11.97 -20.03 -2.03
C ALA A 91 -10.98 -19.60 -3.11
N ARG A 92 -11.32 -19.75 -4.38
CA ARG A 92 -10.47 -19.24 -5.50
C ARG A 92 -10.38 -17.71 -5.50
N CYS A 93 -11.50 -17.04 -5.24
CA CYS A 93 -11.52 -15.57 -5.13
C CYS A 93 -10.57 -15.07 -4.03
N TYR A 94 -10.71 -15.59 -2.80
CA TYR A 94 -9.83 -15.18 -1.69
C TYR A 94 -8.37 -15.57 -1.88
N ARG A 95 -8.06 -16.66 -2.59
CA ARG A 95 -6.68 -16.96 -3.02
C ARG A 95 -6.13 -15.87 -3.95
N GLY A 96 -6.91 -15.41 -4.92
CA GLY A 96 -6.53 -14.30 -5.80
C GLY A 96 -6.30 -13.00 -5.03
N LEU A 97 -7.21 -12.65 -4.11
CA LEU A 97 -7.09 -11.46 -3.25
C LEU A 97 -5.85 -11.54 -2.33
N ARG A 98 -5.53 -12.72 -1.79
CA ARG A 98 -4.32 -12.94 -0.99
C ARG A 98 -3.05 -12.65 -1.80
N TRP A 99 -2.98 -13.15 -3.04
CA TRP A 99 -1.83 -12.89 -3.91
C TRP A 99 -1.71 -11.43 -4.35
N LEU A 100 -2.83 -10.72 -4.56
CA LEU A 100 -2.83 -9.28 -4.80
C LEU A 100 -2.26 -8.52 -3.59
N ALA A 101 -2.69 -8.87 -2.38
CA ALA A 101 -2.15 -8.26 -1.16
C ALA A 101 -0.64 -8.52 -1.01
N VAL A 102 -0.17 -9.75 -1.29
CA VAL A 102 1.26 -10.09 -1.28
C VAL A 102 2.03 -9.28 -2.33
N ALA A 103 1.52 -9.17 -3.56
CA ALA A 103 2.15 -8.37 -4.61
C ALA A 103 2.27 -6.89 -4.22
N MET A 104 1.23 -6.32 -3.61
CA MET A 104 1.27 -4.95 -3.08
C MET A 104 2.31 -4.80 -1.96
N MET A 105 2.43 -5.77 -1.05
CA MET A 105 3.47 -5.76 -0.01
C MET A 105 4.88 -5.82 -0.62
N VAL A 106 5.09 -6.63 -1.65
CA VAL A 106 6.38 -6.68 -2.37
C VAL A 106 6.72 -5.32 -2.97
N CYS A 107 5.74 -4.63 -3.58
CA CYS A 107 5.96 -3.25 -4.07
C CYS A 107 6.41 -2.30 -2.95
N VAL A 108 5.79 -2.38 -1.76
CA VAL A 108 6.19 -1.58 -0.59
C VAL A 108 7.62 -1.91 -0.16
N LEU A 109 7.95 -3.19 -0.03
CA LEU A 109 9.28 -3.64 0.41
C LEU A 109 10.37 -3.21 -0.57
N VAL A 110 10.14 -3.38 -1.88
CA VAL A 110 11.09 -2.94 -2.93
C VAL A 110 11.28 -1.42 -2.88
N SER A 111 10.21 -0.65 -2.76
CA SER A 111 10.30 0.81 -2.68
C SER A 111 11.02 1.25 -1.40
N TRP A 112 10.68 0.65 -0.25
CA TRP A 112 11.19 1.08 1.04
C TRP A 112 12.63 0.63 1.30
N PHE A 113 12.96 -0.63 1.08
CA PHE A 113 14.30 -1.16 1.32
C PHE A 113 15.22 -1.06 0.10
N GLY A 114 14.66 -1.09 -1.11
CA GLY A 114 15.43 -1.05 -2.35
C GLY A 114 15.72 0.36 -2.86
N LEU A 115 14.78 1.30 -2.79
CA LEU A 115 14.95 2.61 -3.44
C LEU A 115 15.16 3.76 -2.44
N GLN A 116 14.42 3.76 -1.31
CA GLN A 116 14.45 4.85 -0.34
C GLN A 116 15.83 5.15 0.24
N PRO A 117 16.65 4.17 0.66
CA PRO A 117 17.98 4.44 1.21
C PRO A 117 18.86 5.21 0.22
N PHE A 118 18.85 4.79 -1.06
CA PHE A 118 19.64 5.46 -2.11
C PHE A 118 19.17 6.90 -2.36
N MET A 119 17.85 7.12 -2.41
CA MET A 119 17.31 8.47 -2.56
C MET A 119 17.60 9.36 -1.36
N ALA A 120 17.57 8.82 -0.15
CA ALA A 120 17.90 9.54 1.07
C ALA A 120 19.38 9.95 1.09
N ASP A 121 20.28 9.04 0.70
CA ASP A 121 21.71 9.31 0.61
C ASP A 121 22.03 10.42 -0.40
N LEU A 122 21.44 10.37 -1.60
CA LEU A 122 21.62 11.42 -2.62
C LEU A 122 21.12 12.79 -2.15
N ARG A 123 20.01 12.83 -1.39
CA ARG A 123 19.53 14.07 -0.77
C ARG A 123 20.49 14.60 0.29
N ALA A 124 21.02 13.72 1.14
CA ALA A 124 21.97 14.10 2.18
C ALA A 124 23.25 14.67 1.59
N GLN A 125 23.77 14.07 0.51
CA GLN A 125 24.95 14.58 -0.20
C GLN A 125 24.70 15.95 -0.83
N ALA A 126 23.55 16.17 -1.46
CA ALA A 126 23.18 17.47 -2.01
C ALA A 126 23.06 18.54 -0.92
N GLN A 127 22.42 18.22 0.21
CA GLN A 127 22.29 19.12 1.35
C GLN A 127 23.67 19.47 1.98
N ALA A 128 24.56 18.49 2.10
CA ALA A 128 25.91 18.73 2.59
C ALA A 128 26.72 19.68 1.69
N SER A 129 26.40 19.72 0.39
CA SER A 129 27.00 20.64 -0.59
C SER A 129 26.28 22.01 -0.62
N GLY A 130 25.27 22.24 0.21
CA GLY A 130 24.51 23.50 0.28
C GLY A 130 23.60 23.77 -0.93
N VAL A 131 23.31 22.75 -1.76
CA VAL A 131 22.48 22.89 -2.97
C VAL A 131 21.22 22.02 -2.90
N GLU A 132 20.17 22.46 -3.56
CA GLU A 132 18.97 21.62 -3.74
C GLU A 132 19.27 20.42 -4.64
N ILE A 133 18.61 19.27 -4.37
CA ILE A 133 18.83 18.03 -5.11
C ILE A 133 18.64 18.21 -6.62
N GLY A 134 17.70 19.06 -7.06
CA GLY A 134 17.43 19.35 -8.47
C GLY A 134 18.54 20.14 -9.17
N GLN A 135 19.40 20.83 -8.43
CA GLN A 135 20.54 21.62 -8.92
C GLN A 135 21.89 20.92 -8.65
N SER A 136 21.86 19.77 -7.99
CA SER A 136 23.06 19.02 -7.63
C SER A 136 23.55 18.13 -8.78
N PRO A 137 24.82 17.70 -8.78
CA PRO A 137 25.32 16.68 -9.70
C PRO A 137 24.57 15.36 -9.62
N PHE A 138 23.80 15.15 -8.56
CA PHE A 138 23.03 13.93 -8.30
C PHE A 138 21.59 13.98 -8.86
N ALA A 139 21.16 15.12 -9.44
CA ALA A 139 19.80 15.35 -9.91
C ALA A 139 19.29 14.26 -10.87
N ALA A 140 20.10 13.86 -11.84
CA ALA A 140 19.75 12.85 -12.84
C ALA A 140 19.52 11.46 -12.19
N ARG A 141 20.43 11.04 -11.29
CA ARG A 141 20.30 9.77 -10.56
C ARG A 141 19.08 9.77 -9.65
N PHE A 142 18.87 10.85 -8.92
CA PHE A 142 17.69 11.00 -8.06
C PHE A 142 16.39 10.96 -8.88
N GLY A 143 16.35 11.67 -10.02
CA GLY A 143 15.20 11.67 -10.92
C GLY A 143 14.87 10.30 -11.47
N MET A 144 15.88 9.50 -11.84
CA MET A 144 15.68 8.10 -12.26
C MET A 144 15.10 7.23 -11.16
N LEU A 145 15.66 7.26 -9.95
CA LEU A 145 15.16 6.47 -8.81
C LEU A 145 13.75 6.90 -8.41
N HIS A 146 13.48 8.21 -8.45
CA HIS A 146 12.15 8.75 -8.18
C HIS A 146 11.13 8.30 -9.24
N GLY A 147 11.52 8.29 -10.53
CA GLY A 147 10.68 7.78 -11.61
C GLY A 147 10.35 6.29 -11.44
N ILE A 148 11.33 5.45 -11.11
CA ILE A 148 11.13 4.03 -10.82
C ILE A 148 10.19 3.86 -9.62
N SER A 149 10.42 4.60 -8.53
CA SER A 149 9.55 4.57 -7.34
C SER A 149 8.11 4.97 -7.67
N SER A 150 7.92 6.00 -8.49
CA SER A 150 6.60 6.44 -8.95
C SER A 150 5.90 5.38 -9.81
N GLY A 151 6.66 4.69 -10.67
CA GLY A 151 6.14 3.56 -11.47
C GLY A 151 5.67 2.39 -10.59
N ILE A 152 6.46 2.01 -9.57
CA ILE A 152 6.08 0.97 -8.60
C ILE A 152 4.83 1.41 -7.81
N TYR A 153 4.75 2.69 -7.43
CA TYR A 153 3.60 3.24 -6.73
C TYR A 153 2.32 3.19 -7.59
N LEU A 154 2.42 3.53 -8.87
CA LEU A 154 1.33 3.40 -9.82
C LEU A 154 0.89 1.94 -9.97
N LEU A 155 1.83 1.00 -10.15
CA LEU A 155 1.54 -0.42 -10.18
C LEU A 155 0.79 -0.87 -8.92
N GLN A 156 1.27 -0.49 -7.75
CA GLN A 156 0.64 -0.79 -6.47
C GLN A 156 -0.78 -0.20 -6.38
N SER A 157 -1.00 1.00 -6.92
CA SER A 157 -2.32 1.63 -6.99
C SER A 157 -3.29 0.85 -7.86
N LEU A 158 -2.84 0.36 -9.00
CA LEU A 158 -3.64 -0.49 -9.91
C LEU A 158 -3.97 -1.85 -9.27
N LEU A 159 -3.01 -2.45 -8.56
CA LEU A 159 -3.25 -3.67 -7.78
C LEU A 159 -4.29 -3.42 -6.67
N GLY A 160 -4.26 -2.24 -6.04
CA GLY A 160 -5.26 -1.83 -5.05
C GLY A 160 -6.66 -1.71 -5.64
N ILE A 161 -6.81 -1.15 -6.84
CA ILE A 161 -8.09 -1.13 -7.57
C ILE A 161 -8.56 -2.56 -7.81
N ALA A 162 -7.69 -3.44 -8.31
CA ALA A 162 -8.02 -4.84 -8.56
C ALA A 162 -8.39 -5.58 -7.25
N LEU A 163 -7.73 -5.27 -6.13
CA LEU A 163 -8.03 -5.83 -4.82
C LEU A 163 -9.45 -5.46 -4.36
N ILE A 164 -9.86 -4.20 -4.53
CA ILE A 164 -11.20 -3.73 -4.16
C ILE A 164 -12.25 -4.28 -5.13
N TRP A 165 -11.99 -4.22 -6.44
CA TRP A 165 -12.95 -4.63 -7.47
C TRP A 165 -13.31 -6.11 -7.43
N ARG A 166 -12.33 -6.96 -7.13
CA ARG A 166 -12.52 -8.42 -7.08
C ARG A 166 -13.14 -8.95 -5.80
N GLN A 167 -13.45 -8.11 -4.82
CA GLN A 167 -14.10 -8.55 -3.60
C GLN A 167 -15.50 -9.09 -3.90
N PRO A 168 -15.88 -10.27 -3.35
CA PRO A 168 -17.20 -10.81 -3.57
C PRO A 168 -18.26 -9.90 -2.98
N VAL A 169 -19.16 -9.41 -3.85
CA VAL A 169 -20.36 -8.67 -3.45
C VAL A 169 -21.40 -9.73 -3.11
N ARG A 170 -21.81 -9.81 -1.84
CA ARG A 170 -23.03 -10.57 -1.49
C ARG A 170 -24.20 -9.64 -1.73
N GLY A 171 -25.02 -10.00 -2.74
CA GLY A 171 -26.36 -9.49 -2.88
C GLY A 171 -27.25 -10.03 -1.75
#